data_137297be31e2b886ad505b3d21112dd7
#
_entry.id   137297be31e2b886ad505b3d21112dd7
#
_cell.length_a   1.000
_cell.length_b   1.000
_cell.length_c   1.000
_cell.angle_alpha   90.00
_cell.angle_beta   90.00
_cell.angle_gamma   90.00
#
_symmetry.space_group_name_H-M   'P 1'
#
loop_
_entity.id
_entity.type
_entity.pdbx_description
1 polymer ?
#
loop_
_entity_poly.entity_id
_entity_poly.type
_entity_poly.pdbx_seq_one_letter_code
_entity_poly.pdbx_strand_id
1 'polypeptide(L)'
;ERYFFCNEQNEKGEPVTWQGRKYQAYPIQGSGFEMNGKGSSARPTLKVSNLYGMVTGMAEDLQSLVGGTVVRRKVYARFLDAVNFINGNSEADPEQEVISRWRIEQCSELSAVSASFVLSTPTETDGAVFPGRIMLANTCTWTYRGDECGYNGPVVADEYDQPTSDITKDKCSKCLSGCKSVSYTHLRAHE
;
A
#
# COMPACT_ATOMS: atom_id res chain seq x y z
N GLU A 1 -10.99 -8.49 -14.87
CA GLU A 1 -12.36 -8.08 -14.49
C GLU A 1 -12.38 -7.35 -13.16
N ARG A 2 -13.44 -6.58 -12.88
CA ARG A 2 -13.61 -5.84 -11.63
C ARG A 2 -15.04 -6.03 -11.14
N TYR A 3 -15.17 -6.43 -9.88
CA TYR A 3 -16.45 -6.61 -9.20
C TYR A 3 -16.56 -5.62 -8.06
N PHE A 4 -17.75 -5.08 -7.83
CA PHE A 4 -18.00 -4.07 -6.80
C PHE A 4 -19.13 -4.57 -5.90
N PHE A 5 -18.82 -4.74 -4.62
CA PHE A 5 -19.73 -5.28 -3.62
C PHE A 5 -19.85 -4.38 -2.40
N CYS A 6 -21.03 -4.37 -1.79
CA CYS A 6 -21.32 -3.70 -0.53
C CYS A 6 -22.27 -4.59 0.27
N ASN A 7 -22.21 -4.56 1.61
CA ASN A 7 -23.14 -5.33 2.45
C ASN A 7 -24.55 -4.75 2.46
N GLU A 8 -24.70 -3.48 2.12
CA GLU A 8 -25.91 -2.71 2.34
C GLU A 8 -26.49 -2.20 1.04
N GLN A 9 -27.77 -1.84 1.08
CA GLN A 9 -28.46 -1.13 0.02
C GLN A 9 -28.55 0.35 0.35
N ASN A 10 -28.81 1.19 -0.63
CA ASN A 10 -29.06 2.60 -0.45
C ASN A 10 -30.47 2.86 0.15
N GLU A 11 -30.81 4.13 0.40
CA GLU A 11 -32.12 4.53 0.95
C GLU A 11 -33.30 4.08 0.08
N LYS A 12 -33.09 3.86 -1.21
CA LYS A 12 -34.10 3.40 -2.19
C LYS A 12 -34.24 1.89 -2.28
N GLY A 13 -33.43 1.12 -1.52
CA GLY A 13 -33.38 -0.33 -1.65
C GLY A 13 -32.60 -0.82 -2.88
N GLU A 14 -31.80 0.03 -3.49
CA GLU A 14 -30.99 -0.26 -4.67
C GLU A 14 -29.50 -0.43 -4.29
N PRO A 15 -28.66 -0.96 -5.20
CA PRO A 15 -27.22 -1.01 -5.00
C PRO A 15 -26.62 0.37 -4.70
N VAL A 16 -25.75 0.42 -3.70
CA VAL A 16 -25.05 1.67 -3.31
C VAL A 16 -24.21 2.18 -4.48
N THR A 17 -24.30 3.45 -4.79
CA THR A 17 -23.48 4.12 -5.79
C THR A 17 -22.40 4.96 -5.11
N TRP A 18 -21.14 4.77 -5.48
CA TRP A 18 -20.02 5.56 -5.03
C TRP A 18 -19.11 5.95 -6.18
N GLN A 19 -18.82 7.22 -6.32
CA GLN A 19 -18.05 7.78 -7.45
C GLN A 19 -18.59 7.32 -8.82
N GLY A 20 -19.92 7.30 -8.96
CA GLY A 20 -20.63 6.88 -10.19
C GLY A 20 -20.61 5.37 -10.44
N ARG A 21 -20.06 4.55 -9.54
CA ARG A 21 -20.01 3.08 -9.67
C ARG A 21 -21.03 2.42 -8.76
N LYS A 22 -21.77 1.46 -9.28
CA LYS A 22 -22.74 0.68 -8.50
C LYS A 22 -22.06 -0.48 -7.80
N TYR A 23 -22.27 -0.59 -6.50
CA TYR A 23 -21.81 -1.68 -5.64
C TYR A 23 -22.98 -2.59 -5.33
N GLN A 24 -22.92 -3.82 -5.83
CA GLN A 24 -23.99 -4.78 -5.62
C GLN A 24 -24.09 -5.15 -4.14
N ALA A 25 -25.32 -5.22 -3.62
CA ALA A 25 -25.58 -5.70 -2.27
C ALA A 25 -25.27 -7.20 -2.20
N TYR A 26 -24.20 -7.54 -1.48
CA TYR A 26 -23.75 -8.93 -1.36
C TYR A 26 -23.21 -9.18 0.04
N PRO A 27 -23.59 -10.29 0.72
CA PRO A 27 -23.12 -10.58 2.06
C PRO A 27 -21.62 -10.82 2.09
N ILE A 28 -20.89 -9.87 2.65
CA ILE A 28 -19.43 -9.89 2.80
C ILE A 28 -19.08 -9.60 4.25
N GLN A 29 -18.18 -10.38 4.80
CA GLN A 29 -17.65 -10.20 6.14
C GLN A 29 -16.13 -10.12 6.07
N GLY A 30 -15.56 -9.06 6.62
CA GLY A 30 -14.13 -8.88 6.70
C GLY A 30 -13.66 -8.76 8.14
N SER A 31 -12.61 -9.46 8.50
CA SER A 31 -11.98 -9.43 9.83
C SER A 31 -10.48 -9.29 9.75
N GLY A 32 -9.85 -8.78 10.82
CA GLY A 32 -8.40 -8.65 10.92
C GLY A 32 -7.79 -7.51 10.09
N PHE A 33 -8.60 -6.53 9.65
CA PHE A 33 -8.11 -5.34 8.92
C PHE A 33 -7.53 -4.25 9.82
N GLU A 34 -7.39 -4.51 11.10
CA GLU A 34 -6.85 -3.55 12.05
C GLU A 34 -5.34 -3.44 11.87
N MET A 35 -4.85 -2.23 11.70
CA MET A 35 -3.42 -1.95 11.61
C MET A 35 -2.89 -1.68 13.01
N ASN A 36 -2.17 -2.63 13.57
CA ASN A 36 -1.46 -2.48 14.82
C ASN A 36 0.00 -2.11 14.52
N GLY A 37 0.50 -1.01 15.08
CA GLY A 37 1.89 -0.58 14.92
C GLY A 37 2.91 -1.47 15.64
N LYS A 38 2.46 -2.56 16.27
CA LYS A 38 3.30 -3.52 16.99
C LYS A 38 2.90 -4.94 16.59
N GLY A 39 3.78 -5.68 15.95
CA GLY A 39 3.59 -7.09 15.66
C GLY A 39 3.79 -7.48 14.20
N SER A 40 3.49 -8.73 13.89
CA SER A 40 3.53 -9.28 12.55
C SER A 40 2.50 -8.61 11.63
N SER A 41 2.77 -8.62 10.34
CA SER A 41 1.86 -8.10 9.32
C SER A 41 0.45 -8.70 9.46
N ALA A 42 -0.57 -7.85 9.38
CA ALA A 42 -1.95 -8.29 9.49
C ALA A 42 -2.32 -9.15 8.26
N ARG A 43 -2.87 -10.33 8.51
CA ARG A 43 -3.45 -11.20 7.48
C ARG A 43 -4.97 -11.23 7.61
N PRO A 44 -5.67 -10.24 7.03
CA PRO A 44 -7.12 -10.19 7.11
C PRO A 44 -7.78 -11.37 6.41
N THR A 45 -8.96 -11.71 6.88
CA THR A 45 -9.81 -12.71 6.24
C THR A 45 -11.03 -12.03 5.65
N LEU A 46 -11.34 -12.37 4.40
CA LEU A 46 -12.53 -11.94 3.69
C LEU A 46 -13.44 -13.16 3.49
N LYS A 47 -14.61 -13.16 4.11
CA LYS A 47 -15.64 -14.18 3.91
C LYS A 47 -16.76 -13.62 3.05
N VAL A 48 -17.11 -14.33 1.99
CA VAL A 48 -18.12 -13.94 1.00
C VAL A 48 -19.17 -15.04 0.90
N SER A 49 -20.44 -14.67 0.81
CA SER A 49 -21.51 -15.63 0.56
C SER A 49 -21.32 -16.28 -0.82
N ASN A 50 -21.65 -17.57 -0.93
CA ASN A 50 -21.58 -18.32 -2.20
C ASN A 50 -22.92 -18.99 -2.56
N LEU A 51 -24.00 -18.55 -1.94
CA LEU A 51 -25.33 -19.17 -2.08
C LEU A 51 -25.81 -19.32 -3.53
N TYR A 52 -25.32 -18.50 -4.45
CA TYR A 52 -25.70 -18.56 -5.87
C TYR A 52 -24.57 -19.13 -6.76
N GLY A 53 -23.52 -19.71 -6.16
CA GLY A 53 -22.39 -20.26 -6.90
C GLY A 53 -21.54 -19.24 -7.66
N MET A 54 -21.78 -17.94 -7.46
CA MET A 54 -21.07 -16.87 -8.17
C MET A 54 -19.56 -16.89 -7.86
N VAL A 55 -19.20 -17.09 -6.60
CA VAL A 55 -17.79 -17.16 -6.18
C VAL A 55 -17.14 -18.45 -6.70
N THR A 56 -17.88 -19.56 -6.76
CA THR A 56 -17.38 -20.80 -7.37
C THR A 56 -17.06 -20.60 -8.84
N GLY A 57 -17.97 -20.01 -9.62
CA GLY A 57 -17.72 -19.70 -11.03
C GLY A 57 -16.51 -18.79 -11.24
N MET A 58 -16.40 -17.72 -10.43
CA MET A 58 -15.21 -16.84 -10.47
C MET A 58 -13.92 -17.56 -10.07
N ALA A 59 -13.99 -18.49 -9.11
CA ALA A 59 -12.82 -19.24 -8.66
C ALA A 59 -12.36 -20.26 -9.72
N GLU A 60 -13.28 -20.89 -10.41
CA GLU A 60 -12.98 -21.81 -11.51
C GLU A 60 -12.36 -21.08 -12.70
N ASP A 61 -12.91 -19.94 -13.08
CA ASP A 61 -12.44 -19.14 -14.21
C ASP A 61 -11.10 -18.43 -13.95
N LEU A 62 -10.80 -18.08 -12.69
CA LEU A 62 -9.70 -17.19 -12.30
C LEU A 62 -8.72 -17.84 -11.32
N GLN A 63 -8.45 -19.14 -11.43
CA GLN A 63 -7.46 -19.86 -10.61
C GLN A 63 -7.64 -19.63 -9.10
N SER A 64 -8.84 -19.84 -8.59
CA SER A 64 -9.21 -19.64 -7.17
C SER A 64 -9.07 -18.19 -6.69
N LEU A 65 -9.06 -17.22 -7.59
CA LEU A 65 -8.86 -15.78 -7.33
C LEU A 65 -7.53 -15.41 -6.68
N VAL A 66 -6.61 -16.37 -6.54
CA VAL A 66 -5.28 -16.13 -5.94
C VAL A 66 -4.50 -15.10 -6.75
N GLY A 67 -3.83 -14.17 -6.06
CA GLY A 67 -3.14 -13.04 -6.69
C GLY A 67 -4.05 -11.87 -7.09
N GLY A 68 -5.37 -12.04 -6.95
CA GLY A 68 -6.34 -10.96 -7.16
C GLY A 68 -6.15 -9.82 -6.18
N THR A 69 -6.52 -8.60 -6.57
CA THR A 69 -6.44 -7.42 -5.70
C THR A 69 -7.80 -7.12 -5.09
N VAL A 70 -7.85 -7.04 -3.77
CA VAL A 70 -9.00 -6.58 -2.99
C VAL A 70 -8.78 -5.13 -2.60
N VAL A 71 -9.68 -4.26 -3.03
CA VAL A 71 -9.69 -2.83 -2.65
C VAL A 71 -10.84 -2.61 -1.69
N ARG A 72 -10.52 -2.35 -0.42
CA ARG A 72 -11.50 -1.98 0.60
C ARG A 72 -11.61 -0.47 0.68
N ARG A 73 -12.82 0.03 0.53
CA ARG A 73 -13.17 1.44 0.68
C ARG A 73 -14.05 1.63 1.91
N LYS A 74 -13.72 2.57 2.76
CA LYS A 74 -14.55 3.01 3.88
C LYS A 74 -15.01 4.42 3.59
N VAL A 75 -16.31 4.61 3.58
CA VAL A 75 -16.97 5.90 3.33
C VAL A 75 -18.06 6.07 4.37
N TYR A 76 -18.21 7.28 4.90
CA TYR A 76 -19.39 7.59 5.70
C TYR A 76 -20.60 7.78 4.79
N ALA A 77 -21.76 7.25 5.20
CA ALA A 77 -22.99 7.30 4.40
C ALA A 77 -23.35 8.71 3.95
N ARG A 78 -23.11 9.73 4.78
CA ARG A 78 -23.39 11.14 4.47
C ARG A 78 -22.62 11.71 3.28
N PHE A 79 -21.51 11.10 2.90
CA PHE A 79 -20.69 11.55 1.75
C PHE A 79 -20.99 10.80 0.45
N LEU A 80 -21.89 9.81 0.50
CA LEU A 80 -22.25 9.04 -0.69
C LEU A 80 -22.89 9.92 -1.78
N ASP A 81 -22.76 9.45 -3.02
CA ASP A 81 -23.33 10.11 -4.19
C ASP A 81 -24.83 10.41 -3.99
N ALA A 82 -25.27 11.58 -4.44
CA ALA A 82 -26.64 12.05 -4.28
C ALA A 82 -27.71 11.08 -4.80
N VAL A 83 -27.38 10.25 -5.76
CA VAL A 83 -28.29 9.24 -6.33
C VAL A 83 -28.77 8.20 -5.31
N ASN A 84 -28.02 7.99 -4.22
CA ASN A 84 -28.37 7.03 -3.17
C ASN A 84 -29.53 7.46 -2.28
N PHE A 85 -29.90 8.75 -2.28
CA PHE A 85 -30.89 9.33 -1.39
C PHE A 85 -32.13 9.77 -2.15
N ILE A 86 -33.30 9.68 -1.51
CA ILE A 86 -34.59 10.07 -2.10
C ILE A 86 -34.60 11.57 -2.44
N ASN A 87 -34.09 12.38 -1.53
CA ASN A 87 -34.07 13.85 -1.65
C ASN A 87 -32.73 14.40 -2.17
N GLY A 88 -31.86 13.52 -2.70
CA GLY A 88 -30.49 13.90 -3.04
C GLY A 88 -29.58 14.04 -1.82
N ASN A 89 -28.35 14.49 -2.04
CA ASN A 89 -27.35 14.67 -0.98
C ASN A 89 -26.47 15.89 -1.28
N SER A 90 -26.60 16.94 -0.49
CA SER A 90 -25.78 18.15 -0.60
C SER A 90 -24.39 18.01 0.03
N GLU A 91 -24.17 16.97 0.86
CA GLU A 91 -22.89 16.67 1.49
C GLU A 91 -22.06 15.62 0.71
N ALA A 92 -22.51 15.25 -0.48
CA ALA A 92 -21.79 14.28 -1.32
C ALA A 92 -20.37 14.78 -1.61
N ASP A 93 -19.37 13.98 -1.22
CA ASP A 93 -17.96 14.32 -1.42
C ASP A 93 -17.18 13.06 -1.80
N PRO A 94 -16.76 12.93 -3.08
CA PRO A 94 -16.07 11.75 -3.57
C PRO A 94 -14.65 11.58 -3.02
N GLU A 95 -14.10 12.59 -2.33
CA GLU A 95 -12.74 12.53 -1.75
C GLU A 95 -12.74 11.98 -0.33
N GLN A 96 -13.89 11.89 0.33
CA GLN A 96 -14.03 11.42 1.71
C GLN A 96 -14.06 9.89 1.80
N GLU A 97 -12.97 9.25 1.42
CA GLU A 97 -12.83 7.80 1.53
C GLU A 97 -11.47 7.39 2.12
N VAL A 98 -11.47 6.25 2.80
CA VAL A 98 -10.23 5.56 3.20
C VAL A 98 -10.09 4.30 2.37
N ILE A 99 -9.02 4.24 1.60
CA ILE A 99 -8.72 3.10 0.73
C ILE A 99 -7.63 2.24 1.34
N SER A 100 -7.85 0.94 1.38
CA SER A 100 -6.81 -0.06 1.65
C SER A 100 -6.79 -1.12 0.56
N ARG A 101 -5.59 -1.56 0.18
CA ARG A 101 -5.38 -2.54 -0.89
C ARG A 101 -4.71 -3.77 -0.32
N TRP A 102 -5.19 -4.93 -0.76
CA TRP A 102 -4.74 -6.23 -0.31
C TRP A 102 -4.65 -7.17 -1.51
N ARG A 103 -3.82 -8.20 -1.39
CA ARG A 103 -3.80 -9.31 -2.34
C ARG A 103 -4.43 -10.55 -1.74
N ILE A 104 -5.13 -11.33 -2.55
CA ILE A 104 -5.63 -12.65 -2.17
C ILE A 104 -4.43 -13.61 -2.18
N GLU A 105 -4.03 -14.07 -1.00
CA GLU A 105 -2.93 -15.00 -0.82
C GLU A 105 -3.40 -16.45 -1.08
N GLN A 106 -4.55 -16.80 -0.51
CA GLN A 106 -5.15 -18.12 -0.70
C GLN A 106 -6.66 -18.10 -0.49
N CYS A 107 -7.35 -19.06 -1.10
CA CYS A 107 -8.72 -19.42 -0.76
C CYS A 107 -8.64 -20.49 0.34
N SER A 108 -8.99 -20.13 1.58
CA SER A 108 -8.92 -21.02 2.74
C SER A 108 -10.10 -21.97 2.85
N GLU A 109 -11.25 -21.55 2.33
CA GLU A 109 -12.48 -22.34 2.31
C GLU A 109 -13.29 -21.99 1.07
N LEU A 110 -13.80 -23.01 0.37
CA LEU A 110 -14.77 -22.85 -0.69
C LEU A 110 -15.86 -23.90 -0.51
N SER A 111 -17.06 -23.45 -0.20
CA SER A 111 -18.22 -24.30 0.02
C SER A 111 -19.41 -23.78 -0.80
N ALA A 112 -20.49 -24.56 -0.86
CA ALA A 112 -21.74 -24.14 -1.50
C ALA A 112 -22.39 -22.90 -0.85
N VAL A 113 -22.03 -22.59 0.40
CA VAL A 113 -22.65 -21.52 1.19
C VAL A 113 -21.74 -20.30 1.30
N SER A 114 -20.42 -20.50 1.42
CA SER A 114 -19.46 -19.43 1.63
C SER A 114 -18.08 -19.73 1.05
N ALA A 115 -17.35 -18.69 0.73
CA ALA A 115 -15.93 -18.74 0.43
C ALA A 115 -15.16 -17.84 1.38
N SER A 116 -13.99 -18.28 1.82
CA SER A 116 -13.10 -17.52 2.70
C SER A 116 -11.74 -17.34 2.06
N PHE A 117 -11.25 -16.11 2.05
CA PHE A 117 -9.98 -15.74 1.47
C PHE A 117 -9.08 -15.14 2.53
N VAL A 118 -7.82 -15.57 2.56
CA VAL A 118 -6.77 -14.92 3.35
C VAL A 118 -6.11 -13.88 2.48
N LEU A 119 -5.97 -12.68 3.04
CA LEU A 119 -5.39 -11.52 2.36
C LEU A 119 -4.00 -11.21 2.95
N SER A 120 -3.14 -10.67 2.11
CA SER A 120 -1.83 -10.15 2.51
C SER A 120 -1.62 -8.74 1.98
N THR A 121 -0.65 -8.02 2.54
CA THR A 121 -0.27 -6.72 2.01
C THR A 121 0.45 -6.90 0.66
N PRO A 122 0.29 -5.98 -0.29
CA PRO A 122 0.99 -6.06 -1.58
C PRO A 122 2.51 -6.17 -1.43
N THR A 123 3.07 -5.52 -0.41
CA THR A 123 4.51 -5.52 -0.11
C THR A 123 5.07 -6.91 0.24
N GLU A 124 4.27 -7.77 0.87
CA GLU A 124 4.69 -9.14 1.20
C GLU A 124 4.68 -10.06 -0.02
N THR A 125 3.64 -9.93 -0.86
CA THR A 125 3.47 -10.79 -2.04
C THR A 125 4.40 -10.42 -3.19
N ASP A 126 4.77 -9.15 -3.32
CA ASP A 126 5.61 -8.68 -4.41
C ASP A 126 7.11 -8.87 -4.12
N GLY A 127 7.48 -9.53 -3.02
CA GLY A 127 8.88 -9.75 -2.61
C GLY A 127 9.63 -8.46 -2.28
N ALA A 128 8.90 -7.40 -1.97
CA ALA A 128 9.49 -6.12 -1.61
C ALA A 128 10.27 -6.23 -0.30
N VAL A 129 11.56 -5.92 -0.36
CA VAL A 129 12.40 -5.81 0.82
C VAL A 129 12.27 -4.40 1.39
N PHE A 130 11.83 -4.31 2.65
CA PHE A 130 11.67 -3.03 3.33
C PHE A 130 12.36 -3.04 4.71
N PRO A 131 13.29 -2.14 4.98
CA PRO A 131 13.80 -1.10 4.08
C PRO A 131 14.61 -1.68 2.90
N GLY A 132 14.52 -1.07 1.74
CA GLY A 132 15.23 -1.51 0.53
C GLY A 132 16.76 -1.39 0.61
N ARG A 133 17.27 -0.80 1.68
CA ARG A 133 18.69 -0.67 1.98
C ARG A 133 18.97 -1.01 3.44
N ILE A 134 20.08 -1.70 3.66
CA ILE A 134 20.56 -1.99 5.01
C ILE A 134 21.30 -0.75 5.51
N MET A 135 20.89 -0.27 6.68
CA MET A 135 21.61 0.81 7.39
C MET A 135 22.84 0.20 8.06
N LEU A 136 24.01 0.61 7.65
CA LEU A 136 25.28 0.19 8.23
C LEU A 136 25.84 1.34 9.10
N ALA A 137 26.28 1.00 10.30
CA ALA A 137 26.92 1.97 11.18
C ALA A 137 28.20 2.52 10.49
N ASN A 138 28.36 3.84 10.52
CA ASN A 138 29.51 4.56 9.95
C ASN A 138 29.74 4.41 8.44
N THR A 139 28.83 3.80 7.69
CA THR A 139 29.00 3.58 6.24
C THR A 139 27.84 4.19 5.46
N CYS A 140 28.15 5.00 4.47
CA CYS A 140 27.20 5.60 3.55
C CYS A 140 26.96 4.68 2.34
N THR A 141 25.69 4.34 2.07
CA THR A 141 25.30 3.50 0.93
C THR A 141 24.92 4.29 -0.31
N TRP A 142 24.86 5.62 -0.23
CA TRP A 142 24.48 6.50 -1.33
C TRP A 142 25.58 6.68 -2.36
N THR A 143 25.20 6.97 -3.60
CA THR A 143 26.18 7.34 -4.64
C THR A 143 26.71 8.74 -4.36
N TYR A 144 28.04 8.89 -4.33
CA TYR A 144 28.69 10.20 -4.12
C TYR A 144 28.25 11.17 -5.20
N ARG A 145 27.85 12.38 -4.80
CA ARG A 145 27.26 13.42 -5.66
C ARG A 145 25.96 13.02 -6.37
N GLY A 146 25.33 11.90 -5.98
CA GLY A 146 23.98 11.53 -6.43
C GLY A 146 22.89 12.31 -5.69
N ASP A 147 21.65 12.15 -6.14
CA ASP A 147 20.51 12.89 -5.61
C ASP A 147 20.33 12.70 -4.11
N GLU A 148 20.54 11.48 -3.61
CA GLU A 148 20.41 11.18 -2.18
C GLU A 148 21.63 11.64 -1.36
N CYS A 149 22.83 11.68 -1.96
CA CYS A 149 24.01 12.25 -1.35
C CYS A 149 23.88 13.77 -1.21
N GLY A 150 23.33 14.44 -2.22
CA GLY A 150 23.05 15.88 -2.23
C GLY A 150 24.28 16.79 -2.13
N TYR A 151 25.52 16.25 -2.15
CA TYR A 151 26.71 17.07 -2.09
C TYR A 151 27.09 17.67 -3.45
N ASN A 152 27.00 18.98 -3.57
CA ASN A 152 27.32 19.74 -4.77
C ASN A 152 28.48 20.74 -4.57
N GLY A 153 29.21 20.58 -3.45
CA GLY A 153 30.33 21.46 -3.11
C GLY A 153 31.62 21.20 -3.93
N PRO A 154 32.70 21.96 -3.65
CA PRO A 154 34.00 21.76 -4.28
C PRO A 154 34.65 20.42 -3.88
N VAL A 155 35.70 20.04 -4.56
CA VAL A 155 36.56 18.91 -4.15
C VAL A 155 37.22 19.23 -2.82
N VAL A 156 37.11 18.31 -1.85
CA VAL A 156 37.68 18.48 -0.49
C VAL A 156 38.52 17.30 -0.04
N ALA A 157 38.28 16.10 -0.53
CA ALA A 157 38.99 14.90 -0.11
C ALA A 157 38.99 13.80 -1.18
N ASP A 158 39.92 12.87 -1.06
CA ASP A 158 39.99 11.65 -1.86
C ASP A 158 39.26 10.46 -1.19
N GLU A 159 39.35 9.27 -1.79
CA GLU A 159 38.72 8.05 -1.30
C GLU A 159 39.25 7.56 0.06
N TYR A 160 40.33 8.12 0.57
CA TYR A 160 40.94 7.82 1.87
C TYR A 160 40.78 8.95 2.89
N ASP A 161 39.87 9.90 2.62
CA ASP A 161 39.62 11.09 3.44
C ASP A 161 40.83 12.03 3.55
N GLN A 162 41.78 11.95 2.60
CA GLN A 162 42.89 12.87 2.57
C GLN A 162 42.49 14.18 1.88
N PRO A 163 42.75 15.33 2.47
CA PRO A 163 42.41 16.63 1.86
C PRO A 163 43.06 16.79 0.49
N THR A 164 42.25 17.11 -0.51
CA THR A 164 42.72 17.37 -1.88
C THR A 164 41.82 18.40 -2.56
N SER A 165 42.43 19.18 -3.46
CA SER A 165 41.74 20.06 -4.38
C SER A 165 41.79 19.54 -5.85
N ASP A 166 42.38 18.36 -6.05
CA ASP A 166 42.53 17.75 -7.37
C ASP A 166 41.23 17.07 -7.77
N ILE A 167 40.62 17.59 -8.85
CA ILE A 167 39.34 17.07 -9.36
C ILE A 167 39.42 15.60 -9.80
N THR A 168 40.60 15.12 -10.18
CA THR A 168 40.78 13.72 -10.58
C THR A 168 40.72 12.75 -9.42
N LYS A 169 40.93 13.25 -8.21
CA LYS A 169 40.90 12.49 -6.94
C LYS A 169 39.60 12.68 -6.16
N ASP A 170 38.65 13.44 -6.71
CA ASP A 170 37.38 13.72 -6.08
C ASP A 170 36.53 12.44 -5.90
N LYS A 171 36.65 11.83 -4.73
CA LYS A 171 35.93 10.60 -4.35
C LYS A 171 35.52 10.66 -2.88
N CYS A 172 34.55 9.84 -2.53
CA CYS A 172 34.08 9.73 -1.16
C CYS A 172 34.50 8.37 -0.58
N SER A 173 35.08 8.37 0.63
CA SER A 173 35.41 7.15 1.38
C SER A 173 34.20 6.30 1.75
N LYS A 174 32.99 6.83 1.61
CA LYS A 174 31.75 6.25 2.12
C LYS A 174 31.69 6.10 3.64
N CYS A 175 32.64 6.65 4.36
CA CYS A 175 32.66 6.65 5.83
C CYS A 175 32.05 7.94 6.38
N LEU A 176 31.64 7.89 7.64
CA LEU A 176 31.11 9.06 8.36
C LEU A 176 32.14 10.20 8.44
N SER A 177 33.43 9.86 8.53
CA SER A 177 34.54 10.82 8.48
C SER A 177 34.54 11.66 7.20
N GLY A 178 34.38 11.02 6.03
CA GLY A 178 34.30 11.70 4.76
C GLY A 178 33.11 12.64 4.66
N CYS A 179 31.94 12.24 5.15
CA CYS A 179 30.77 13.11 5.20
C CYS A 179 30.98 14.33 6.11
N LYS A 180 31.67 14.18 7.25
CA LYS A 180 31.96 15.28 8.17
C LYS A 180 32.90 16.33 7.58
N SER A 181 33.82 15.95 6.71
CA SER A 181 34.76 16.87 6.07
C SER A 181 34.09 17.81 5.05
N VAL A 182 32.91 17.45 4.53
CA VAL A 182 32.21 18.22 3.49
C VAL A 182 31.21 19.22 4.04
N SER A 183 30.45 18.91 5.07
CA SER A 183 29.53 19.87 5.75
C SER A 183 28.81 19.22 6.93
N TYR A 184 28.70 19.94 8.04
CA TYR A 184 27.90 19.54 9.19
C TYR A 184 26.38 19.52 8.90
N THR A 185 25.93 20.30 7.93
CA THR A 185 24.53 20.35 7.51
C THR A 185 24.10 19.14 6.67
N HIS A 186 25.03 18.47 6.05
CA HIS A 186 24.79 17.30 5.21
C HIS A 186 24.44 16.05 6.05
N LEU A 187 24.92 15.95 7.28
CA LEU A 187 24.61 14.84 8.19
C LEU A 187 23.16 14.83 8.70
N ARG A 188 22.46 15.97 8.65
CA ARG A 188 21.04 16.04 9.07
C ARG A 188 20.07 15.38 8.10
N ALA A 189 20.49 15.08 6.89
CA ALA A 189 19.66 14.40 5.90
C ALA A 189 19.65 12.86 6.06
N HIS A 190 20.40 12.33 7.03
CA HIS A 190 20.56 10.90 7.28
C HIS A 190 20.02 10.42 8.63
N GLU A 191 19.42 11.31 9.44
CA GLU A 191 18.59 10.98 10.59
C GLU A 191 17.10 11.03 10.19
#